data_7e6d67ed5a772ced0c3bc69355d5f312
#
_entry.id   7e6d67ed5a772ced0c3bc69355d5f312
#
_cell.length_a   1.000
_cell.length_b   1.000
_cell.length_c   1.000
_cell.angle_alpha   90.00
_cell.angle_beta   90.00
_cell.angle_gamma   90.00
#
_symmetry.space_group_name_H-M   'P 1'
#
loop_
_entity.id
_entity.type
_entity.pdbx_description
1 polymer ?
#
loop_
_entity_poly.entity_id
_entity_poly.type
_entity_poly.pdbx_seq_one_letter_code
_entity_poly.pdbx_strand_id
1 'polypeptide(L)'
;NCMTGGNHTFSKLQSVNILKDDARMLRPANHHEDVYGRGFQVYPVTVDGGLFKLAVVNVMGRVYISTLNCPFRTANKIAERLKKETNLIFVDFHGEATAEKIAFGWYMDGKVSAVVGTHTHVQTSDERIMPGGTAFITDVGMTGAFDGVIGGNKDASIARFYYQTPHKTDVATGDVKISAVVVNIDTQTGKAAGIKRIFEPGFK
;
A
#
# COMPACT_ATOMS: atom_id res chain seq x y z
N ASN A 1 -1.58 -9.94 11.07
CA ASN A 1 -1.62 -8.56 10.59
C ASN A 1 -0.21 -8.09 10.26
N CYS A 2 -0.04 -7.27 9.22
CA CYS A 2 1.21 -6.56 8.92
C CYS A 2 0.90 -5.11 8.52
N MET A 3 1.93 -4.29 8.52
CA MET A 3 1.87 -2.89 8.14
C MET A 3 2.91 -2.62 7.05
N THR A 4 2.50 -1.98 5.98
CA THR A 4 3.38 -1.53 4.89
C THR A 4 3.74 -0.07 5.07
N GLY A 5 4.92 0.32 4.63
CA GLY A 5 5.42 1.69 4.70
C GLY A 5 5.32 2.43 3.36
N GLY A 6 5.90 3.61 3.32
CA GLY A 6 5.94 4.47 2.15
C GLY A 6 7.12 5.43 2.21
N ASN A 7 6.97 6.61 1.59
CA ASN A 7 8.00 7.66 1.57
C ASN A 7 8.38 8.19 2.97
N HIS A 8 7.52 8.01 3.96
CA HIS A 8 7.77 8.42 5.34
C HIS A 8 8.35 7.31 6.23
N THR A 9 8.62 6.13 5.70
CA THR A 9 9.11 4.97 6.48
C THR A 9 10.34 5.31 7.32
N PHE A 10 11.25 6.11 6.81
CA PHE A 10 12.50 6.49 7.48
C PHE A 10 12.52 7.95 7.99
N SER A 11 11.36 8.61 8.07
CA SER A 11 11.28 9.99 8.51
C SER A 11 11.64 10.20 9.99
N LYS A 12 11.62 9.15 10.81
CA LYS A 12 11.96 9.17 12.22
C LYS A 12 12.92 8.04 12.56
N LEU A 13 13.90 8.31 13.43
CA LEU A 13 14.88 7.30 13.84
C LEU A 13 14.25 6.10 14.55
N GLN A 14 13.15 6.31 15.29
CA GLN A 14 12.41 5.23 15.95
C GLN A 14 11.89 4.18 14.96
N SER A 15 11.53 4.60 13.73
CA SER A 15 11.07 3.67 12.68
C SER A 15 12.14 2.64 12.32
N VAL A 16 13.40 3.03 12.33
CA VAL A 16 14.55 2.15 12.03
C VAL A 16 14.62 0.99 13.04
N ASN A 17 14.43 1.28 14.34
CA ASN A 17 14.47 0.26 15.38
C ASN A 17 13.30 -0.72 15.22
N ILE A 18 12.08 -0.21 14.98
CA ILE A 18 10.90 -1.06 14.75
C ILE A 18 11.12 -1.97 13.53
N LEU A 19 11.65 -1.44 12.44
CA LEU A 19 11.90 -2.20 11.21
C LEU A 19 12.96 -3.29 11.36
N LYS A 20 13.91 -3.12 12.29
CA LYS A 20 14.92 -4.15 12.59
C LYS A 20 14.29 -5.37 13.27
N ASP A 21 13.38 -5.12 14.21
CA ASP A 21 12.95 -6.11 15.19
C ASP A 21 11.59 -6.73 14.86
N ASP A 22 10.68 -5.99 14.21
CA ASP A 22 9.33 -6.46 13.93
C ASP A 22 9.13 -6.88 12.47
N ALA A 23 9.00 -8.18 12.25
CA ALA A 23 8.74 -8.76 10.92
C ALA A 23 7.36 -8.39 10.33
N ARG A 24 6.47 -7.80 11.13
CA ARG A 24 5.16 -7.32 10.66
C ARG A 24 5.25 -5.94 10.01
N MET A 25 6.37 -5.24 10.17
CA MET A 25 6.61 -3.94 9.57
C MET A 25 7.41 -4.10 8.29
N LEU A 26 6.83 -3.69 7.16
CA LEU A 26 7.48 -3.75 5.85
C LEU A 26 7.81 -2.34 5.36
N ARG A 27 9.02 -2.17 4.87
CA ARG A 27 9.45 -0.99 4.13
C ARG A 27 9.32 -1.21 2.62
N PRO A 28 9.35 -0.16 1.78
CA PRO A 28 9.43 -0.40 0.33
C PRO A 28 10.65 -1.24 -0.05
N ALA A 29 10.40 -2.33 -0.77
CA ALA A 29 11.41 -3.33 -1.13
C ALA A 29 12.47 -2.80 -2.11
N ASN A 30 12.13 -1.75 -2.85
CA ASN A 30 13.02 -1.14 -3.85
C ASN A 30 13.99 -0.08 -3.28
N HIS A 31 14.09 0.05 -1.95
CA HIS A 31 15.27 0.64 -1.31
C HIS A 31 16.51 -0.25 -1.54
N HIS A 32 17.70 0.30 -1.27
CA HIS A 32 18.94 -0.49 -1.28
C HIS A 32 18.83 -1.70 -0.34
N GLU A 33 19.48 -2.81 -0.71
CA GLU A 33 19.36 -4.08 0.04
C GLU A 33 19.88 -3.99 1.47
N ASP A 34 20.90 -3.18 1.71
CA ASP A 34 21.50 -2.99 3.04
C ASP A 34 20.67 -2.09 3.99
N VAL A 35 19.56 -1.52 3.51
CA VAL A 35 18.68 -0.73 4.36
C VAL A 35 17.90 -1.63 5.31
N TYR A 36 17.81 -1.22 6.58
CA TYR A 36 17.13 -1.99 7.63
C TYR A 36 15.67 -2.32 7.28
N GLY A 37 15.22 -3.46 7.81
CA GLY A 37 13.87 -3.96 7.63
C GLY A 37 13.68 -4.79 6.37
N ARG A 38 12.47 -5.30 6.20
CA ARG A 38 12.08 -6.20 5.11
C ARG A 38 11.14 -5.50 4.15
N GLY A 39 11.29 -5.81 2.86
CA GLY A 39 10.39 -5.28 1.82
C GLY A 39 9.24 -6.22 1.49
N PHE A 40 9.29 -7.45 1.97
CA PHE A 40 8.25 -8.47 1.85
C PHE A 40 8.37 -9.51 2.95
N GLN A 41 7.27 -10.20 3.22
CA GLN A 41 7.21 -11.27 4.21
C GLN A 41 6.08 -12.25 3.87
N VAL A 42 6.27 -13.51 4.20
CA VAL A 42 5.24 -14.56 4.12
C VAL A 42 4.68 -14.80 5.50
N TYR A 43 3.36 -14.74 5.63
CA TYR A 43 2.65 -14.94 6.89
C TYR A 43 1.77 -16.18 6.82
N PRO A 44 1.76 -17.02 7.86
CA PRO A 44 0.74 -18.04 7.98
C PRO A 44 -0.62 -17.40 8.27
N VAL A 45 -1.64 -17.84 7.56
CA VAL A 45 -3.03 -17.43 7.75
C VAL A 45 -3.94 -18.65 7.81
N THR A 46 -4.90 -18.65 8.72
CA THR A 46 -5.90 -19.72 8.83
C THR A 46 -7.22 -19.25 8.24
N VAL A 47 -7.76 -20.00 7.29
CA VAL A 47 -9.06 -19.77 6.67
C VAL A 47 -9.83 -21.07 6.68
N ASP A 48 -11.02 -21.08 7.27
CA ASP A 48 -11.91 -22.25 7.37
C ASP A 48 -11.21 -23.54 7.86
N GLY A 49 -10.30 -23.38 8.83
CA GLY A 49 -9.50 -24.47 9.39
C GLY A 49 -8.29 -24.91 8.55
N GLY A 50 -8.14 -24.40 7.33
CA GLY A 50 -6.97 -24.60 6.48
C GLY A 50 -5.87 -23.60 6.76
N LEU A 51 -4.61 -24.05 6.76
CA LEU A 51 -3.41 -23.19 6.92
C LEU A 51 -2.86 -22.83 5.55
N PHE A 52 -2.79 -21.55 5.26
CA PHE A 52 -2.26 -20.98 4.03
C PHE A 52 -1.07 -20.05 4.31
N LYS A 53 -0.32 -19.73 3.26
CA LYS A 53 0.77 -18.76 3.30
C LYS A 53 0.38 -17.53 2.46
N LEU A 54 0.26 -16.36 3.09
CA LEU A 54 0.03 -15.08 2.41
C LEU A 54 1.31 -14.28 2.37
N ALA A 55 1.81 -14.01 1.17
CA ALA A 55 2.93 -13.09 0.98
C ALA A 55 2.41 -11.65 0.85
N VAL A 56 3.01 -10.73 1.58
CA VAL A 56 2.79 -9.29 1.45
C VAL A 56 4.08 -8.64 0.97
N VAL A 57 3.98 -7.82 -0.05
CA VAL A 57 5.09 -7.08 -0.67
C VAL A 57 4.77 -5.60 -0.63
N ASN A 58 5.72 -4.78 -0.21
CA ASN A 58 5.61 -3.33 -0.29
C ASN A 58 6.63 -2.80 -1.30
N VAL A 59 6.21 -1.96 -2.22
CA VAL A 59 7.08 -1.23 -3.17
C VAL A 59 6.66 0.23 -3.28
N MET A 60 7.60 1.08 -3.68
CA MET A 60 7.33 2.51 -3.82
C MET A 60 7.62 2.99 -5.25
N GLY A 61 6.72 3.78 -5.81
CA GLY A 61 6.89 4.48 -7.07
C GLY A 61 8.04 5.48 -7.03
N ARG A 62 8.47 5.94 -8.20
CA ARG A 62 9.58 6.90 -8.34
C ARG A 62 9.13 8.26 -8.81
N VAL A 63 8.01 8.32 -9.54
CA VAL A 63 7.52 9.57 -10.13
C VAL A 63 7.03 10.49 -9.02
N TYR A 64 7.65 11.66 -8.91
CA TYR A 64 7.41 12.70 -7.91
C TYR A 64 7.64 12.30 -6.45
N ILE A 65 8.26 11.16 -6.17
CA ILE A 65 8.54 10.73 -4.80
C ILE A 65 10.04 10.65 -4.52
N SER A 66 10.75 9.67 -5.10
CA SER A 66 12.15 9.39 -4.75
C SER A 66 12.87 8.59 -5.82
N THR A 67 14.19 8.76 -5.90
CA THR A 67 15.10 7.97 -6.74
C THR A 67 15.44 6.64 -6.05
N LEU A 68 14.61 5.64 -6.26
CA LEU A 68 14.83 4.27 -5.77
C LEU A 68 15.11 3.31 -6.93
N ASN A 69 15.42 2.06 -6.61
CA ASN A 69 15.45 1.00 -7.60
C ASN A 69 14.10 0.87 -8.30
N CYS A 70 14.09 0.34 -9.53
CA CYS A 70 12.87 0.21 -10.32
C CYS A 70 11.83 -0.69 -9.62
N PRO A 71 10.65 -0.15 -9.24
CA PRO A 71 9.63 -0.93 -8.53
C PRO A 71 9.11 -2.10 -9.36
N PHE A 72 9.00 -1.95 -10.68
CA PHE A 72 8.56 -3.01 -11.59
C PHE A 72 9.49 -4.22 -11.56
N ARG A 73 10.80 -3.98 -11.72
CA ARG A 73 11.81 -5.05 -11.69
C ARG A 73 11.91 -5.68 -10.31
N THR A 74 11.88 -4.87 -9.25
CA THR A 74 11.94 -5.35 -7.87
C THR A 74 10.75 -6.23 -7.54
N ALA A 75 9.53 -5.78 -7.80
CA ALA A 75 8.32 -6.55 -7.54
C ALA A 75 8.27 -7.85 -8.34
N ASN A 76 8.63 -7.82 -9.63
CA ASN A 76 8.67 -9.03 -10.45
C ASN A 76 9.64 -10.07 -9.90
N LYS A 77 10.87 -9.66 -9.56
CA LYS A 77 11.88 -10.56 -8.97
C LYS A 77 11.40 -11.19 -7.65
N ILE A 78 10.73 -10.39 -6.82
CA ILE A 78 10.16 -10.88 -5.56
C ILE A 78 9.00 -11.84 -5.83
N ALA A 79 8.07 -11.50 -6.73
CA ALA A 79 6.94 -12.35 -7.08
C ALA A 79 7.38 -13.71 -7.64
N GLU A 80 8.37 -13.74 -8.54
CA GLU A 80 8.95 -14.98 -9.08
C GLU A 80 9.55 -15.86 -7.98
N ARG A 81 10.21 -15.26 -6.99
CA ARG A 81 10.74 -15.97 -5.82
C ARG A 81 9.61 -16.53 -4.95
N LEU A 82 8.61 -15.70 -4.65
CA LEU A 82 7.49 -16.05 -3.77
C LEU A 82 6.59 -17.13 -4.36
N LYS A 83 6.42 -17.19 -5.68
CA LYS A 83 5.66 -18.24 -6.38
C LYS A 83 6.18 -19.67 -6.14
N LYS A 84 7.42 -19.82 -5.70
CA LYS A 84 7.97 -21.11 -5.27
C LYS A 84 7.45 -21.56 -3.90
N GLU A 85 6.84 -20.67 -3.15
CA GLU A 85 6.37 -20.89 -1.79
C GLU A 85 4.86 -20.71 -1.63
N THR A 86 4.26 -19.76 -2.35
CA THR A 86 2.83 -19.46 -2.32
C THR A 86 2.36 -18.74 -3.59
N ASN A 87 1.09 -18.98 -3.98
CA ASN A 87 0.42 -18.22 -5.01
C ASN A 87 -0.33 -17.00 -4.47
N LEU A 88 -0.50 -16.89 -3.13
CA LEU A 88 -1.22 -15.80 -2.49
C LEU A 88 -0.26 -14.64 -2.25
N ILE A 89 -0.20 -13.68 -3.17
CA ILE A 89 0.73 -12.56 -3.13
C ILE A 89 -0.05 -11.25 -3.21
N PHE A 90 0.04 -10.44 -2.16
CA PHE A 90 -0.58 -9.12 -2.05
C PHE A 90 0.51 -8.04 -2.14
N VAL A 91 0.33 -7.06 -3.02
CA VAL A 91 1.29 -5.98 -3.24
C VAL A 91 0.68 -4.64 -2.88
N ASP A 92 1.32 -3.89 -1.98
CA ASP A 92 1.08 -2.47 -1.77
C ASP A 92 2.07 -1.66 -2.61
N PHE A 93 1.55 -0.87 -3.54
CA PHE A 93 2.29 0.06 -4.36
C PHE A 93 2.10 1.49 -3.87
N HIS A 94 3.04 1.97 -3.08
CA HIS A 94 3.02 3.33 -2.54
C HIS A 94 3.54 4.33 -3.58
N GLY A 95 2.66 5.10 -4.23
CA GLY A 95 3.04 5.95 -5.36
C GLY A 95 2.15 7.18 -5.55
N GLU A 96 2.75 8.30 -6.00
CA GLU A 96 2.06 9.54 -6.30
C GLU A 96 1.34 9.47 -7.64
N ALA A 97 2.05 9.12 -8.72
CA ALA A 97 1.55 9.25 -10.07
C ALA A 97 0.54 8.14 -10.44
N THR A 98 -0.69 8.53 -10.75
CA THR A 98 -1.76 7.63 -11.19
C THR A 98 -1.33 6.74 -12.36
N ALA A 99 -0.63 7.31 -13.36
CA ALA A 99 -0.16 6.57 -14.53
C ALA A 99 0.86 5.50 -14.14
N GLU A 100 1.77 5.76 -13.19
CA GLU A 100 2.74 4.78 -12.70
C GLU A 100 2.05 3.64 -11.96
N LYS A 101 1.05 3.93 -11.13
CA LYS A 101 0.23 2.94 -10.41
C LYS A 101 -0.53 2.02 -11.36
N ILE A 102 -1.22 2.60 -12.34
CA ILE A 102 -1.98 1.82 -13.33
C ILE A 102 -1.05 0.98 -14.21
N ALA A 103 0.06 1.54 -14.68
CA ALA A 103 1.06 0.80 -15.45
C ALA A 103 1.66 -0.37 -14.63
N PHE A 104 1.92 -0.15 -13.34
CA PHE A 104 2.38 -1.21 -12.44
C PHE A 104 1.32 -2.31 -12.26
N GLY A 105 0.05 -1.96 -12.10
CA GLY A 105 -1.05 -2.93 -12.05
C GLY A 105 -1.07 -3.82 -13.29
N TRP A 106 -1.03 -3.24 -14.50
CA TRP A 106 -0.97 -3.98 -15.76
C TRP A 106 0.28 -4.86 -15.87
N TYR A 107 1.42 -4.37 -15.43
CA TYR A 107 2.66 -5.14 -15.45
C TYR A 107 2.63 -6.36 -14.53
N MET A 108 1.94 -6.25 -13.40
CA MET A 108 1.83 -7.31 -12.39
C MET A 108 0.61 -8.21 -12.59
N ASP A 109 -0.27 -7.90 -13.55
CA ASP A 109 -1.47 -8.69 -13.82
C ASP A 109 -1.15 -10.15 -14.13
N GLY A 110 -1.85 -11.07 -13.45
CA GLY A 110 -1.62 -12.52 -13.52
C GLY A 110 -0.35 -13.01 -12.80
N LYS A 111 0.44 -12.12 -12.23
CA LYS A 111 1.66 -12.47 -11.46
C LYS A 111 1.42 -12.49 -9.96
N VAL A 112 0.44 -11.75 -9.47
CA VAL A 112 0.10 -11.62 -8.06
C VAL A 112 -1.42 -11.63 -7.87
N SER A 113 -1.87 -11.85 -6.64
CA SER A 113 -3.31 -11.89 -6.31
C SER A 113 -3.93 -10.50 -6.32
N ALA A 114 -3.22 -9.50 -5.79
CA ALA A 114 -3.71 -8.13 -5.70
C ALA A 114 -2.57 -7.11 -5.77
N VAL A 115 -2.87 -5.96 -6.38
CA VAL A 115 -2.09 -4.73 -6.31
C VAL A 115 -3.01 -3.62 -5.83
N VAL A 116 -2.69 -3.03 -4.70
CA VAL A 116 -3.40 -1.86 -4.16
C VAL A 116 -2.46 -0.67 -4.12
N GLY A 117 -2.93 0.47 -4.62
CA GLY A 117 -2.18 1.72 -4.52
C GLY A 117 -2.43 2.43 -3.20
N THR A 118 -1.43 3.17 -2.73
CA THR A 118 -1.48 4.03 -1.55
C THR A 118 -0.76 5.36 -1.81
N HIS A 119 -0.75 6.29 -0.88
CA HIS A 119 -0.04 7.57 -0.85
C HIS A 119 -0.94 8.80 -1.00
N THR A 120 -1.88 8.84 -1.96
CA THR A 120 -2.58 10.10 -2.28
C THR A 120 -3.62 10.49 -1.23
N HIS A 121 -3.98 9.59 -0.31
CA HIS A 121 -4.99 9.76 0.72
C HIS A 121 -6.44 9.87 0.20
N VAL A 122 -6.64 9.78 -1.12
CA VAL A 122 -7.97 9.85 -1.75
C VAL A 122 -8.30 8.51 -2.38
N GLN A 123 -9.38 7.87 -1.92
CA GLN A 123 -9.81 6.59 -2.47
C GLN A 123 -10.30 6.77 -3.91
N THR A 124 -9.72 6.01 -4.85
CA THR A 124 -10.18 5.98 -6.24
C THR A 124 -11.34 5.00 -6.43
N SER A 125 -12.05 5.11 -7.55
CA SER A 125 -13.24 4.30 -7.87
C SER A 125 -13.03 3.35 -9.04
N ASP A 126 -11.78 2.89 -9.20
CA ASP A 126 -11.36 2.05 -10.33
C ASP A 126 -11.04 0.60 -9.92
N GLU A 127 -11.56 0.18 -8.76
CA GLU A 127 -11.39 -1.20 -8.30
C GLU A 127 -11.94 -2.21 -9.31
N ARG A 128 -11.12 -3.22 -9.63
CA ARG A 128 -11.46 -4.24 -10.62
C ARG A 128 -10.64 -5.49 -10.47
N ILE A 129 -11.10 -6.58 -11.07
CA ILE A 129 -10.28 -7.74 -11.38
C ILE A 129 -9.73 -7.55 -12.79
N MET A 130 -8.42 -7.58 -12.94
CA MET A 130 -7.74 -7.45 -14.22
C MET A 130 -7.80 -8.78 -15.01
N PRO A 131 -7.61 -8.77 -16.35
CA PRO A 131 -7.78 -9.96 -17.20
C PRO A 131 -6.96 -11.19 -16.77
N GLY A 132 -5.77 -10.99 -16.19
CA GLY A 132 -4.92 -12.06 -15.65
C GLY A 132 -5.38 -12.61 -14.30
N GLY A 133 -6.36 -11.97 -13.66
CA GLY A 133 -6.94 -12.38 -12.37
C GLY A 133 -6.37 -11.64 -11.16
N THR A 134 -5.64 -10.56 -11.34
CA THR A 134 -5.15 -9.71 -10.25
C THR A 134 -6.21 -8.68 -9.86
N ALA A 135 -6.55 -8.57 -8.57
CA ALA A 135 -7.33 -7.43 -8.07
C ALA A 135 -6.51 -6.16 -8.10
N PHE A 136 -7.11 -5.04 -8.52
CA PHE A 136 -6.44 -3.76 -8.65
C PHE A 136 -7.31 -2.60 -8.17
N ILE A 137 -6.70 -1.63 -7.50
CA ILE A 137 -7.21 -0.29 -7.26
C ILE A 137 -6.04 0.71 -7.25
N THR A 138 -6.25 1.88 -7.86
CA THR A 138 -5.21 2.92 -7.95
C THR A 138 -4.83 3.49 -6.59
N ASP A 139 -5.80 3.76 -5.70
CA ASP A 139 -5.51 4.18 -4.31
C ASP A 139 -6.63 3.74 -3.37
N VAL A 140 -6.25 3.16 -2.25
CA VAL A 140 -7.20 2.71 -1.21
C VAL A 140 -7.71 3.85 -0.34
N GLY A 141 -7.09 5.03 -0.43
CA GLY A 141 -7.44 6.19 0.36
C GLY A 141 -6.85 6.17 1.77
N MET A 142 -7.39 7.03 2.60
CA MET A 142 -6.94 7.30 3.96
C MET A 142 -7.98 6.86 4.98
N THR A 143 -7.54 6.22 6.06
CA THR A 143 -8.35 6.10 7.27
C THR A 143 -7.97 7.21 8.22
N GLY A 144 -8.90 8.10 8.54
CA GLY A 144 -8.63 9.27 9.37
C GLY A 144 -9.70 10.36 9.27
N ALA A 145 -9.35 11.56 9.70
CA ALA A 145 -10.24 12.72 9.71
C ALA A 145 -10.35 13.36 8.31
N PHE A 146 -11.58 13.47 7.81
CA PHE A 146 -11.89 14.04 6.50
C PHE A 146 -12.31 15.52 6.56
N ASP A 147 -12.57 16.09 7.75
CA ASP A 147 -12.71 17.54 7.93
C ASP A 147 -11.33 18.21 7.93
N GLY A 148 -10.62 18.09 6.84
CA GLY A 148 -9.26 18.56 6.66
C GLY A 148 -8.75 18.37 5.24
N VAL A 149 -7.46 18.59 5.03
CA VAL A 149 -6.77 18.39 3.75
C VAL A 149 -5.82 17.21 3.87
N ILE A 150 -6.20 16.08 3.29
CA ILE A 150 -5.44 14.81 3.34
C ILE A 150 -4.98 14.41 4.76
N GLY A 151 -5.85 14.65 5.77
CA GLY A 151 -5.58 14.37 7.18
C GLY A 151 -4.92 15.50 7.97
N GLY A 152 -4.54 16.61 7.33
CA GLY A 152 -4.01 17.80 7.97
C GLY A 152 -5.08 18.86 8.23
N ASN A 153 -4.83 19.74 9.21
CA ASN A 153 -5.70 20.88 9.53
C ASN A 153 -5.95 21.72 8.27
N LYS A 154 -7.23 22.02 7.98
CA LYS A 154 -7.64 22.71 6.74
C LYS A 154 -7.12 24.14 6.64
N ASP A 155 -7.17 24.91 7.73
CA ASP A 155 -6.79 26.33 7.71
C ASP A 155 -5.28 26.50 7.50
N ALA A 156 -4.47 25.68 8.17
CA ALA A 156 -3.03 25.64 7.98
C ALA A 156 -2.64 25.18 6.57
N SER A 157 -3.37 24.21 6.03
CA SER A 157 -3.15 23.71 4.66
C SER A 157 -3.52 24.77 3.62
N ILE A 158 -4.66 25.44 3.77
CA ILE A 158 -5.07 26.54 2.89
C ILE A 158 -4.04 27.67 2.93
N ALA A 159 -3.64 28.10 4.14
CA ALA A 159 -2.65 29.16 4.30
C ALA A 159 -1.31 28.81 3.62
N ARG A 160 -0.85 27.55 3.75
CA ARG A 160 0.37 27.07 3.08
C ARG A 160 0.30 27.21 1.56
N PHE A 161 -0.83 26.81 0.94
CA PHE A 161 -0.99 26.91 -0.51
C PHE A 161 -1.23 28.36 -0.98
N TYR A 162 -2.02 29.13 -0.21
CA TYR A 162 -2.37 30.49 -0.60
C TYR A 162 -1.17 31.45 -0.50
N TYR A 163 -0.43 31.39 0.63
CA TYR A 163 0.72 32.27 0.86
C TYR A 163 2.04 31.70 0.37
N GLN A 164 2.08 30.41 -0.02
CA GLN A 164 3.30 29.69 -0.43
C GLN A 164 4.43 29.75 0.62
N THR A 165 4.05 29.81 1.90
CA THR A 165 4.95 29.85 3.05
C THR A 165 4.77 28.63 3.93
N PRO A 166 5.82 28.19 4.67
CA PRO A 166 5.68 27.09 5.62
C PRO A 166 4.67 27.44 6.73
N HIS A 167 3.72 26.53 6.94
CA HIS A 167 2.79 26.57 8.07
C HIS A 167 2.85 25.23 8.80
N LYS A 168 2.94 25.29 10.12
CA LYS A 168 2.85 24.08 10.95
C LYS A 168 1.44 23.51 10.82
N THR A 169 1.34 22.27 10.41
CA THR A 169 0.06 21.56 10.24
C THR A 169 -0.08 20.50 11.33
N ASP A 170 -1.12 20.62 12.13
CA ASP A 170 -1.54 19.55 13.05
C ASP A 170 -2.49 18.60 12.34
N VAL A 171 -2.73 17.43 12.95
CA VAL A 171 -3.68 16.44 12.42
C VAL A 171 -5.09 17.01 12.46
N ALA A 172 -5.86 16.81 11.40
CA ALA A 172 -7.27 17.17 11.35
C ALA A 172 -8.08 16.36 12.36
N THR A 173 -9.18 16.93 12.83
CA THR A 173 -10.15 16.30 13.73
C THR A 173 -11.54 16.43 13.14
N GLY A 174 -12.40 15.43 13.35
CA GLY A 174 -13.77 15.44 12.82
C GLY A 174 -13.95 14.69 11.51
N ASP A 175 -15.18 14.26 11.26
CA ASP A 175 -15.58 13.45 10.12
C ASP A 175 -14.63 12.25 9.87
N VAL A 176 -14.39 11.46 10.92
CA VAL A 176 -13.48 10.31 10.85
C VAL A 176 -14.11 9.20 10.02
N LYS A 177 -13.38 8.71 9.01
CA LYS A 177 -13.83 7.63 8.12
C LYS A 177 -12.77 6.56 7.96
N ILE A 178 -13.23 5.36 7.60
CA ILE A 178 -12.39 4.26 7.18
C ILE A 178 -12.43 4.17 5.66
N SER A 179 -11.28 4.29 5.01
CA SER A 179 -11.09 3.89 3.61
C SER A 179 -10.29 2.60 3.58
N ALA A 180 -10.82 1.59 2.91
CA ALA A 180 -10.18 0.29 2.80
C ALA A 180 -10.67 -0.45 1.55
N VAL A 181 -10.09 -1.61 1.29
CA VAL A 181 -10.58 -2.59 0.33
C VAL A 181 -10.62 -3.99 0.94
N VAL A 182 -11.62 -4.78 0.54
CA VAL A 182 -11.64 -6.22 0.77
C VAL A 182 -11.38 -6.90 -0.55
N VAL A 183 -10.40 -7.80 -0.56
CA VAL A 183 -10.06 -8.62 -1.72
C VAL A 183 -10.33 -10.08 -1.39
N ASN A 184 -11.19 -10.72 -2.17
CA ASN A 184 -11.42 -12.16 -2.09
C ASN A 184 -10.46 -12.86 -3.04
N ILE A 185 -9.66 -13.78 -2.51
CA ILE A 185 -8.64 -14.52 -3.27
C ILE A 185 -8.94 -16.01 -3.18
N ASP A 186 -8.99 -16.66 -4.33
CA ASP A 186 -9.08 -18.12 -4.43
C ASP A 186 -7.76 -18.74 -3.95
N THR A 187 -7.81 -19.56 -2.91
CA THR A 187 -6.63 -20.11 -2.23
C THR A 187 -5.91 -21.17 -3.08
N GLN A 188 -6.55 -21.76 -4.06
CA GLN A 188 -5.97 -22.78 -4.94
C GLN A 188 -5.18 -22.14 -6.09
N THR A 189 -5.76 -21.12 -6.71
CA THR A 189 -5.17 -20.48 -7.90
C THR A 189 -4.36 -19.24 -7.58
N GLY A 190 -4.61 -18.61 -6.42
CA GLY A 190 -4.06 -17.29 -6.06
C GLY A 190 -4.71 -16.13 -6.83
N LYS A 191 -5.72 -16.38 -7.67
CA LYS A 191 -6.42 -15.32 -8.39
C LYS A 191 -7.46 -14.65 -7.51
N ALA A 192 -7.68 -13.36 -7.75
CA ALA A 192 -8.76 -12.65 -7.09
C ALA A 192 -10.12 -13.02 -7.68
N ALA A 193 -11.07 -13.31 -6.80
CA ALA A 193 -12.48 -13.57 -7.14
C ALA A 193 -13.36 -12.32 -6.96
N GLY A 194 -12.88 -11.30 -6.24
CA GLY A 194 -13.60 -10.04 -6.03
C GLY A 194 -12.74 -8.99 -5.33
N ILE A 195 -13.10 -7.74 -5.56
CA ILE A 195 -12.58 -6.59 -4.82
C ILE A 195 -13.74 -5.64 -4.52
N LYS A 196 -13.79 -5.11 -3.31
CA LYS A 196 -14.82 -4.16 -2.87
C LYS A 196 -14.18 -3.06 -2.05
N ARG A 197 -14.50 -1.80 -2.37
CA ARG A 197 -14.16 -0.65 -1.54
C ARG A 197 -15.02 -0.60 -0.28
N ILE A 198 -14.42 -0.12 0.78
CA ILE A 198 -15.09 0.31 2.01
C ILE A 198 -14.80 1.80 2.17
N PHE A 199 -15.85 2.56 2.38
CA PHE A 199 -15.78 3.98 2.72
C PHE A 199 -16.90 4.27 3.72
N GLU A 200 -16.60 4.14 5.01
CA GLU A 200 -17.60 4.16 6.07
C GLU A 200 -17.26 5.25 7.09
N PRO A 201 -18.28 5.89 7.69
CA PRO A 201 -18.05 6.76 8.83
C PRO A 201 -17.31 5.99 9.93
N GLY A 202 -16.42 6.68 10.63
CA GLY A 202 -15.72 6.13 11.77
C GLY A 202 -16.67 5.73 12.90
N PHE A 203 -16.17 4.93 13.80
CA PHE A 203 -16.90 4.55 15.01
C PHE A 203 -17.23 5.82 15.83
N LYS A 204 -18.50 5.95 16.21
CA LYS A 204 -18.95 6.97 17.17
C LYS A 204 -18.55 6.55 18.58
#